data_5640540f455011a81d6ae6feda73e426
#
_entry.id   5640540f455011a81d6ae6feda73e426
#
_cell.length_a   1.000
_cell.length_b   1.000
_cell.length_c   1.000
_cell.angle_alpha   90.00
_cell.angle_beta   90.00
_cell.angle_gamma   90.00
#
_symmetry.space_group_name_H-M   'P 1'
#
loop_
_entity.id
_entity.type
_entity.pdbx_description
1 polymer ?
#
loop_
_entity_poly.entity_id
_entity_poly.type
_entity_poly.pdbx_seq_one_letter_code
_entity_poly.pdbx_strand_id
1 'polypeptide(L)'
;MTFEEFQLNPQILDGLKDAGYTTPTPVQEQCISLIIEGKDIIASASTGTGKTGAFVIPILQILSKEPKKGVRALILTPTRELASQIDELIWGIGFHTGLSSVNIIGGSDWGGQNQALKDGANIVVATPGRLMDQIQDLNLDLTNIEFFVLDEADRMMDMGFLPQVLRVIEKLPENRQNLLFSATMPNKVQSIIAKMMKDPATIKVDSYKPADSIEQKVYFLPEHQKIRLIEHLIKSEDWKSTIIFSSTKRGTEKLYGSLQKRGFKVAAIHGDRTQEEREKALNQFKSGEANVLVATDVIARGIDIEEVSHIINFDVPRDTDDYIHRIGRTGRADSKGEAVTLVSQFDERSMETIKKTVNLNIVRMEVPDEVRQADKQQERRPQHHQNRNQADRKPEVDPNIPIEALVQESIQSAPEQKPQRDQNRNPNQNNPRRNNYNNNRNQPRTDRNPNDRTDSPNRNDRGPRPQQNNQNRSGQRPEFNKTPDRKPENKPRQASTTPKVGTQLWQPEESKGIVGFIKKLFGKK
;
A
#
# COMPACT_ATOMS: atom_id res chain seq x y z
N MET A 1 28.16 0.29 21.75
CA MET A 1 28.58 1.40 20.88
C MET A 1 27.57 2.53 21.02
N THR A 2 27.99 3.82 20.95
CA THR A 2 27.07 4.98 20.94
C THR A 2 27.07 5.64 19.57
N PHE A 3 26.09 6.52 19.30
CA PHE A 3 26.06 7.21 18.00
C PHE A 3 27.20 8.22 17.81
N GLU A 4 27.74 8.76 18.90
CA GLU A 4 28.92 9.65 18.90
C GLU A 4 30.19 8.93 18.39
N GLU A 5 30.30 7.65 18.65
CA GLU A 5 31.48 6.84 18.21
C GLU A 5 31.57 6.68 16.69
N PHE A 6 30.48 6.90 15.95
CA PHE A 6 30.49 6.91 14.47
C PHE A 6 31.02 8.21 13.87
N GLN A 7 31.40 9.20 14.68
CA GLN A 7 31.87 10.51 14.21
C GLN A 7 30.89 11.20 13.25
N LEU A 8 29.59 11.13 13.58
CA LEU A 8 28.54 11.75 12.80
C LEU A 8 28.59 13.29 12.91
N ASN A 9 28.09 13.97 11.89
CA ASN A 9 27.90 15.41 11.91
C ASN A 9 27.03 15.82 13.11
N PRO A 10 27.37 16.89 13.86
CA PRO A 10 26.56 17.38 14.97
C PRO A 10 25.06 17.53 14.63
N GLN A 11 24.77 18.01 13.43
CA GLN A 11 23.37 18.14 12.95
C GLN A 11 22.63 16.80 12.90
N ILE A 12 23.32 15.70 12.58
CA ILE A 12 22.73 14.36 12.59
C ILE A 12 22.53 13.87 14.03
N LEU A 13 23.51 14.12 14.91
CA LEU A 13 23.40 13.76 16.33
C LEU A 13 22.24 14.50 17.02
N ASP A 14 22.03 15.80 16.70
CA ASP A 14 20.89 16.56 17.18
C ASP A 14 19.57 15.95 16.67
N GLY A 15 19.48 15.61 15.38
CA GLY A 15 18.32 14.95 14.81
C GLY A 15 18.02 13.57 15.42
N LEU A 16 19.05 12.78 15.69
CA LEU A 16 18.93 11.49 16.39
C LEU A 16 18.37 11.66 17.81
N LYS A 17 18.88 12.65 18.53
CA LYS A 17 18.40 12.98 19.87
C LYS A 17 16.95 13.44 19.86
N ASP A 18 16.56 14.31 18.92
CA ASP A 18 15.20 14.81 18.77
C ASP A 18 14.23 13.65 18.40
N ALA A 19 14.68 12.73 17.58
CA ALA A 19 13.96 11.52 17.21
C ALA A 19 13.97 10.42 18.30
N GLY A 20 14.65 10.63 19.43
CA GLY A 20 14.68 9.70 20.57
C GLY A 20 15.61 8.51 20.40
N TYR A 21 16.54 8.56 19.45
CA TYR A 21 17.57 7.53 19.29
C TYR A 21 18.65 7.68 20.37
N THR A 22 18.79 6.70 21.23
CA THR A 22 19.77 6.72 22.32
C THR A 22 20.98 5.84 22.06
N THR A 23 20.75 4.63 21.60
CA THR A 23 21.80 3.63 21.31
C THR A 23 21.53 2.96 19.97
N PRO A 24 22.57 2.69 19.18
CA PRO A 24 22.40 1.97 17.92
C PRO A 24 22.00 0.51 18.15
N THR A 25 21.16 -0.01 17.30
CA THR A 25 20.82 -1.44 17.27
C THR A 25 21.95 -2.25 16.62
N PRO A 26 22.00 -3.58 16.82
CA PRO A 26 23.06 -4.41 16.24
C PRO A 26 23.18 -4.31 14.70
N VAL A 27 22.07 -4.10 13.98
CA VAL A 27 22.13 -3.88 12.52
C VAL A 27 22.69 -2.50 12.19
N GLN A 28 22.36 -1.49 12.98
CA GLN A 28 22.89 -0.13 12.81
C GLN A 28 24.40 -0.10 13.09
N GLU A 29 24.86 -0.74 14.16
CA GLU A 29 26.27 -0.84 14.50
C GLU A 29 27.12 -1.42 13.35
N GLN A 30 26.62 -2.47 12.70
CA GLN A 30 27.34 -3.13 11.62
C GLN A 30 27.24 -2.39 10.28
N CYS A 31 26.09 -1.76 9.98
CA CYS A 31 25.87 -1.12 8.67
C CYS A 31 26.45 0.28 8.57
N ILE A 32 26.31 1.13 9.62
CA ILE A 32 26.60 2.57 9.53
C ILE A 32 28.04 2.82 9.09
N SER A 33 29.01 2.20 9.75
CA SER A 33 30.45 2.37 9.42
C SER A 33 30.76 1.92 7.99
N LEU A 34 30.28 0.74 7.59
CA LEU A 34 30.56 0.18 6.26
C LEU A 34 29.93 1.01 5.13
N ILE A 35 28.74 1.60 5.37
CA ILE A 35 28.10 2.49 4.39
C ILE A 35 28.91 3.81 4.28
N ILE A 36 29.40 4.36 5.40
CA ILE A 36 30.24 5.55 5.40
C ILE A 36 31.58 5.28 4.66
N GLU A 37 32.11 4.06 4.74
CA GLU A 37 33.30 3.60 4.00
C GLU A 37 33.04 3.40 2.50
N GLY A 38 31.81 3.53 2.02
CA GLY A 38 31.45 3.41 0.60
C GLY A 38 31.23 1.95 0.13
N LYS A 39 31.00 0.99 1.03
CA LYS A 39 30.78 -0.42 0.66
C LYS A 39 29.32 -0.68 0.30
N ASP A 40 29.09 -1.47 -0.75
CA ASP A 40 27.79 -2.06 -1.03
C ASP A 40 27.40 -3.02 0.12
N ILE A 41 26.13 -3.00 0.51
CA ILE A 41 25.66 -3.77 1.69
C ILE A 41 24.51 -4.69 1.32
N ILE A 42 24.59 -5.93 1.79
CA ILE A 42 23.47 -6.86 1.88
C ILE A 42 23.21 -7.10 3.36
N ALA A 43 22.11 -6.58 3.88
CA ALA A 43 21.71 -6.78 5.27
C ALA A 43 20.49 -7.72 5.36
N SER A 44 20.70 -8.88 6.00
CA SER A 44 19.63 -9.80 6.37
C SER A 44 19.24 -9.58 7.82
N ALA A 45 18.06 -8.99 8.02
CA ALA A 45 17.53 -8.70 9.35
C ALA A 45 16.00 -8.65 9.31
N SER A 46 15.34 -9.06 10.40
CA SER A 46 13.88 -9.02 10.52
C SER A 46 13.34 -7.57 10.64
N THR A 47 12.03 -7.39 10.45
CA THR A 47 11.37 -6.09 10.69
C THR A 47 11.46 -5.71 12.17
N GLY A 48 11.61 -4.39 12.45
CA GLY A 48 11.72 -3.89 13.82
C GLY A 48 13.12 -3.93 14.44
N THR A 49 14.15 -4.36 13.70
CA THR A 49 15.54 -4.38 14.17
C THR A 49 16.27 -3.05 13.97
N GLY A 50 15.61 -2.02 13.43
CA GLY A 50 16.21 -0.72 13.18
C GLY A 50 16.88 -0.58 11.80
N LYS A 51 16.54 -1.44 10.80
CA LYS A 51 17.09 -1.39 9.44
C LYS A 51 16.99 -0.02 8.78
N THR A 52 15.85 0.65 8.95
CA THR A 52 15.62 1.97 8.35
C THR A 52 16.66 2.99 8.81
N GLY A 53 16.93 3.06 10.12
CA GLY A 53 17.99 3.90 10.66
C GLY A 53 19.39 3.49 10.16
N ALA A 54 19.61 2.19 9.93
CA ALA A 54 20.90 1.68 9.47
C ALA A 54 21.33 2.22 8.10
N PHE A 55 20.40 2.57 7.21
CA PHE A 55 20.74 3.22 5.94
C PHE A 55 20.43 4.73 5.92
N VAL A 56 19.39 5.21 6.60
CA VAL A 56 19.04 6.64 6.61
C VAL A 56 20.14 7.47 7.25
N ILE A 57 20.66 7.06 8.41
CA ILE A 57 21.68 7.80 9.15
C ILE A 57 22.95 8.03 8.31
N PRO A 58 23.61 7.00 7.74
CA PRO A 58 24.82 7.21 6.95
C PRO A 58 24.56 7.93 5.63
N ILE A 59 23.41 7.76 4.99
CA ILE A 59 23.04 8.52 3.79
C ILE A 59 22.95 10.01 4.11
N LEU A 60 22.22 10.40 5.17
CA LEU A 60 22.14 11.78 5.62
C LEU A 60 23.53 12.33 5.95
N GLN A 61 24.37 11.55 6.65
CA GLN A 61 25.74 11.91 7.01
C GLN A 61 26.59 12.25 5.77
N ILE A 62 26.50 11.45 4.71
CA ILE A 62 27.29 11.65 3.51
C ILE A 62 26.74 12.80 2.67
N LEU A 63 25.42 12.85 2.45
CA LEU A 63 24.79 13.87 1.64
C LEU A 63 24.89 15.27 2.26
N SER A 64 24.91 15.39 3.59
CA SER A 64 25.02 16.68 4.29
C SER A 64 26.40 17.33 4.20
N LYS A 65 27.47 16.56 3.90
CA LYS A 65 28.83 17.10 3.73
C LYS A 65 28.97 18.02 2.52
N GLU A 66 28.23 17.72 1.46
CA GLU A 66 28.28 18.46 0.21
C GLU A 66 26.85 18.80 -0.24
N PRO A 67 26.35 20.02 0.00
CA PRO A 67 25.03 20.43 -0.46
C PRO A 67 25.02 20.53 -2.00
N LYS A 68 24.37 19.54 -2.64
CA LYS A 68 24.12 19.53 -4.08
C LYS A 68 22.61 19.47 -4.32
N LYS A 69 22.15 20.17 -5.36
CA LYS A 69 20.74 20.11 -5.77
C LYS A 69 20.45 18.84 -6.59
N GLY A 70 19.21 18.39 -6.52
CA GLY A 70 18.70 17.24 -7.25
C GLY A 70 18.80 15.94 -6.49
N VAL A 71 18.23 14.89 -7.07
CA VAL A 71 18.06 13.59 -6.42
C VAL A 71 19.40 12.87 -6.36
N ARG A 72 19.87 12.58 -5.15
CA ARG A 72 21.15 11.91 -4.86
C ARG A 72 20.99 10.55 -4.22
N ALA A 73 19.85 10.30 -3.55
CA ALA A 73 19.50 9.00 -3.00
C ALA A 73 18.12 8.56 -3.47
N LEU A 74 18.01 7.31 -3.89
CA LEU A 74 16.76 6.66 -4.26
C LEU A 74 16.53 5.43 -3.39
N ILE A 75 15.43 5.42 -2.67
CA ILE A 75 15.02 4.34 -1.78
C ILE A 75 13.75 3.72 -2.34
N LEU A 76 13.79 2.45 -2.71
CA LEU A 76 12.63 1.68 -3.14
C LEU A 76 12.10 0.81 -2.00
N THR A 77 10.79 0.82 -1.84
CA THR A 77 10.08 0.05 -0.82
C THR A 77 8.77 -0.53 -1.38
N PRO A 78 8.29 -1.68 -0.89
CA PRO A 78 7.13 -2.37 -1.47
C PRO A 78 5.80 -1.67 -1.26
N THR A 79 5.65 -0.89 -0.18
CA THR A 79 4.36 -0.33 0.24
C THR A 79 4.42 1.18 0.41
N ARG A 80 3.26 1.83 0.24
CA ARG A 80 3.12 3.28 0.40
C ARG A 80 3.36 3.71 1.85
N GLU A 81 2.88 2.90 2.78
CA GLU A 81 3.01 3.15 4.21
C GLU A 81 4.46 3.12 4.66
N LEU A 82 5.22 2.12 4.20
CA LEU A 82 6.66 2.05 4.51
C LEU A 82 7.42 3.22 3.88
N ALA A 83 7.05 3.61 2.66
CA ALA A 83 7.64 4.78 2.02
C ALA A 83 7.40 6.06 2.85
N SER A 84 6.18 6.29 3.32
CA SER A 84 5.86 7.44 4.17
C SER A 84 6.64 7.42 5.49
N GLN A 85 6.79 6.26 6.12
CA GLN A 85 7.54 6.11 7.36
C GLN A 85 9.03 6.37 7.19
N ILE A 86 9.61 5.91 6.08
CA ILE A 86 11.01 6.19 5.76
C ILE A 86 11.20 7.68 5.51
N ASP A 87 10.28 8.33 4.80
CA ASP A 87 10.29 9.76 4.53
C ASP A 87 10.16 10.59 5.82
N GLU A 88 9.24 10.21 6.71
CA GLU A 88 9.09 10.81 8.04
C GLU A 88 10.38 10.67 8.88
N LEU A 89 11.04 9.52 8.84
CA LEU A 89 12.30 9.30 9.54
C LEU A 89 13.44 10.16 8.96
N ILE A 90 13.54 10.24 7.62
CA ILE A 90 14.51 11.11 6.95
C ILE A 90 14.29 12.56 7.37
N TRP A 91 13.05 13.03 7.38
CA TRP A 91 12.69 14.36 7.81
C TRP A 91 13.06 14.60 9.28
N GLY A 92 12.73 13.66 10.17
CA GLY A 92 13.02 13.78 11.61
C GLY A 92 14.50 13.84 11.92
N ILE A 93 15.31 12.87 11.42
CA ILE A 93 16.76 12.82 11.68
C ILE A 93 17.49 13.91 10.87
N GLY A 94 17.03 14.17 9.64
CA GLY A 94 17.64 15.12 8.71
C GLY A 94 17.26 16.58 8.94
N PHE A 95 16.38 16.91 9.89
CA PHE A 95 15.80 18.24 10.09
C PHE A 95 16.84 19.37 10.14
N HIS A 96 17.93 19.15 10.84
CA HIS A 96 19.00 20.13 11.01
C HIS A 96 20.00 20.18 9.84
N THR A 97 19.90 19.28 8.86
CA THR A 97 20.88 19.15 7.76
C THR A 97 20.57 20.02 6.55
N GLY A 98 19.33 20.50 6.43
CA GLY A 98 18.86 21.20 5.24
C GLY A 98 18.60 20.29 4.02
N LEU A 99 18.74 18.98 4.16
CA LEU A 99 18.38 18.01 3.14
C LEU A 99 16.86 17.86 3.07
N SER A 100 16.34 17.70 1.85
CA SER A 100 14.92 17.48 1.62
C SER A 100 14.66 16.13 0.99
N SER A 101 13.54 15.52 1.37
CA SER A 101 13.06 14.28 0.79
C SER A 101 11.68 14.45 0.15
N VAL A 102 11.34 13.52 -0.74
CA VAL A 102 10.02 13.43 -1.34
C VAL A 102 9.56 11.98 -1.44
N ASN A 103 8.31 11.76 -1.08
CA ASN A 103 7.66 10.46 -1.12
C ASN A 103 6.90 10.28 -2.44
N ILE A 104 7.34 9.35 -3.31
CA ILE A 104 6.76 9.06 -4.63
C ILE A 104 5.90 7.81 -4.55
N ILE A 105 4.64 7.99 -4.16
CA ILE A 105 3.68 6.89 -3.96
C ILE A 105 2.39 7.11 -4.75
N GLY A 106 1.74 6.02 -5.14
CA GLY A 106 0.45 6.10 -5.82
C GLY A 106 -0.68 6.54 -4.88
N GLY A 107 -1.68 7.24 -5.41
CA GLY A 107 -2.84 7.69 -4.63
C GLY A 107 -2.63 8.96 -3.82
N SER A 108 -1.44 9.56 -3.86
CA SER A 108 -1.13 10.89 -3.32
C SER A 108 -1.09 11.94 -4.43
N ASP A 109 -1.07 13.22 -4.06
CA ASP A 109 -1.06 14.34 -4.99
C ASP A 109 0.13 14.30 -5.95
N TRP A 110 -0.18 14.21 -7.25
CA TRP A 110 0.82 14.23 -8.31
C TRP A 110 1.53 15.57 -8.41
N GLY A 111 0.78 16.66 -8.25
CA GLY A 111 1.30 18.03 -8.35
C GLY A 111 2.34 18.34 -7.29
N GLY A 112 2.05 18.00 -6.05
CA GLY A 112 2.96 18.19 -4.91
C GLY A 112 4.26 17.37 -5.05
N GLN A 113 4.16 16.10 -5.48
CA GLN A 113 5.34 15.27 -5.73
C GLN A 113 6.26 15.87 -6.81
N ASN A 114 5.67 16.36 -7.91
CA ASN A 114 6.40 16.99 -8.99
C ASN A 114 7.03 18.32 -8.57
N GLN A 115 6.34 19.10 -7.75
CA GLN A 115 6.87 20.37 -7.26
C GLN A 115 8.08 20.13 -6.35
N ALA A 116 8.00 19.18 -5.42
CA ALA A 116 9.11 18.84 -4.53
C ALA A 116 10.37 18.36 -5.31
N LEU A 117 10.19 17.60 -6.39
CA LEU A 117 11.30 17.23 -7.28
C LEU A 117 11.92 18.43 -7.99
N LYS A 118 11.09 19.37 -8.49
CA LYS A 118 11.57 20.62 -9.12
C LYS A 118 12.26 21.56 -8.15
N ASP A 119 11.83 21.58 -6.91
CA ASP A 119 12.44 22.37 -5.83
C ASP A 119 13.81 21.81 -5.41
N GLY A 120 14.16 20.61 -5.91
CA GLY A 120 15.48 20.01 -5.78
C GLY A 120 15.61 19.05 -4.60
N ALA A 121 14.56 18.26 -4.32
CA ALA A 121 14.63 17.18 -3.34
C ALA A 121 15.88 16.31 -3.53
N ASN A 122 16.58 16.05 -2.42
CA ASN A 122 17.84 15.31 -2.41
C ASN A 122 17.63 13.79 -2.31
N ILE A 123 16.55 13.38 -1.67
CA ILE A 123 16.23 11.98 -1.39
C ILE A 123 14.84 11.68 -1.92
N VAL A 124 14.72 10.61 -2.69
CA VAL A 124 13.43 10.08 -3.17
C VAL A 124 13.16 8.76 -2.47
N VAL A 125 12.02 8.68 -1.80
CA VAL A 125 11.47 7.42 -1.28
C VAL A 125 10.28 7.02 -2.14
N ALA A 126 10.29 5.82 -2.73
CA ALA A 126 9.29 5.49 -3.74
C ALA A 126 8.81 4.04 -3.70
N THR A 127 7.57 3.85 -4.17
CA THR A 127 7.11 2.52 -4.60
C THR A 127 7.41 2.31 -6.08
N PRO A 128 7.82 1.07 -6.51
CA PRO A 128 8.34 0.84 -7.86
C PRO A 128 7.41 1.26 -8.99
N GLY A 129 6.09 1.02 -8.86
CA GLY A 129 5.12 1.38 -9.90
C GLY A 129 5.05 2.89 -10.13
N ARG A 130 4.86 3.67 -9.06
CA ARG A 130 4.72 5.14 -9.13
C ARG A 130 6.01 5.82 -9.59
N LEU A 131 7.17 5.30 -9.17
CA LEU A 131 8.45 5.81 -9.65
C LEU A 131 8.58 5.61 -11.17
N MET A 132 8.16 4.46 -11.70
CA MET A 132 8.19 4.23 -13.16
C MET A 132 7.31 5.22 -13.92
N ASP A 133 6.12 5.57 -13.39
CA ASP A 133 5.26 6.61 -13.98
C ASP A 133 5.99 7.97 -14.00
N GLN A 134 6.66 8.36 -12.90
CA GLN A 134 7.45 9.60 -12.81
C GLN A 134 8.62 9.63 -13.79
N ILE A 135 9.34 8.52 -13.94
CA ILE A 135 10.47 8.41 -14.88
C ILE A 135 9.98 8.55 -16.33
N GLN A 136 8.82 7.96 -16.66
CA GLN A 136 8.28 7.97 -18.03
C GLN A 136 7.63 9.30 -18.40
N ASP A 137 6.82 9.86 -17.49
CA ASP A 137 5.99 11.05 -17.78
C ASP A 137 6.74 12.36 -17.59
N LEU A 138 7.69 12.43 -16.66
CA LEU A 138 8.37 13.67 -16.26
C LEU A 138 9.86 13.69 -16.57
N ASN A 139 10.42 12.63 -17.13
CA ASN A 139 11.87 12.50 -17.33
C ASN A 139 12.65 12.81 -16.05
N LEU A 140 12.25 12.19 -14.93
CA LEU A 140 12.95 12.36 -13.67
C LEU A 140 14.45 12.07 -13.86
N ASP A 141 15.28 13.07 -13.58
CA ASP A 141 16.73 12.96 -13.71
C ASP A 141 17.29 12.12 -12.53
N LEU A 142 17.84 10.96 -12.86
CA LEU A 142 18.49 10.03 -11.92
C LEU A 142 19.99 9.95 -12.11
N THR A 143 20.59 10.84 -12.92
CA THR A 143 22.03 10.79 -13.26
C THR A 143 22.94 11.11 -12.08
N ASN A 144 22.44 11.81 -11.07
CA ASN A 144 23.18 12.21 -9.87
C ASN A 144 22.97 11.26 -8.68
N ILE A 145 22.37 10.10 -8.87
CA ILE A 145 22.15 9.12 -7.81
C ILE A 145 23.48 8.58 -7.30
N GLU A 146 23.76 8.84 -6.02
CA GLU A 146 24.93 8.33 -5.28
C GLU A 146 24.55 7.06 -4.47
N PHE A 147 23.28 6.97 -4.02
CA PHE A 147 22.78 5.84 -3.23
C PHE A 147 21.53 5.23 -3.86
N PHE A 148 21.54 3.91 -3.97
CA PHE A 148 20.35 3.14 -4.33
C PHE A 148 20.04 2.11 -3.25
N VAL A 149 18.88 2.22 -2.62
CA VAL A 149 18.43 1.34 -1.53
C VAL A 149 17.23 0.52 -1.98
N LEU A 150 17.30 -0.78 -1.74
CA LEU A 150 16.13 -1.68 -1.81
C LEU A 150 15.79 -2.13 -0.39
N ASP A 151 14.69 -1.62 0.17
CA ASP A 151 14.20 -2.05 1.48
C ASP A 151 13.04 -3.04 1.33
N GLU A 152 13.01 -4.09 2.16
CA GLU A 152 12.11 -5.24 2.03
C GLU A 152 12.14 -5.84 0.60
N ALA A 153 13.35 -6.15 0.10
CA ALA A 153 13.55 -6.62 -1.27
C ALA A 153 12.80 -7.92 -1.57
N ASP A 154 12.77 -8.88 -0.66
CA ASP A 154 11.99 -10.12 -0.74
C ASP A 154 10.50 -9.81 -0.97
N ARG A 155 9.97 -8.87 -0.24
CA ARG A 155 8.59 -8.43 -0.34
C ARG A 155 8.26 -7.81 -1.70
N MET A 156 9.15 -6.98 -2.22
CA MET A 156 8.96 -6.44 -3.58
C MET A 156 8.90 -7.56 -4.62
N MET A 157 9.66 -8.63 -4.42
CA MET A 157 9.66 -9.80 -5.33
C MET A 157 8.36 -10.59 -5.25
N ASP A 158 7.79 -10.76 -4.04
CA ASP A 158 6.51 -11.45 -3.81
C ASP A 158 5.34 -10.67 -4.42
N MET A 159 5.40 -9.34 -4.36
CA MET A 159 4.41 -8.46 -4.98
C MET A 159 4.55 -8.34 -6.50
N GLY A 160 5.56 -9.00 -7.10
CA GLY A 160 5.79 -9.02 -8.54
C GLY A 160 6.45 -7.77 -9.11
N PHE A 161 7.10 -6.94 -8.27
CA PHE A 161 7.78 -5.71 -8.71
C PHE A 161 9.16 -5.93 -9.36
N LEU A 162 9.61 -7.19 -9.49
CA LEU A 162 10.90 -7.49 -10.11
C LEU A 162 11.11 -6.77 -11.46
N PRO A 163 10.14 -6.76 -12.42
CA PRO A 163 10.33 -6.07 -13.69
C PRO A 163 10.54 -4.57 -13.55
N GLN A 164 9.80 -3.91 -12.63
CA GLN A 164 9.93 -2.47 -12.38
C GLN A 164 11.28 -2.14 -11.74
N VAL A 165 11.68 -2.91 -10.72
CA VAL A 165 12.99 -2.74 -10.05
C VAL A 165 14.15 -2.86 -11.06
N LEU A 166 14.11 -3.87 -11.95
CA LEU A 166 15.13 -4.04 -12.96
C LEU A 166 15.19 -2.85 -13.94
N ARG A 167 14.04 -2.33 -14.38
CA ARG A 167 13.98 -1.14 -15.23
C ARG A 167 14.51 0.13 -14.54
N VAL A 168 14.27 0.27 -13.24
CA VAL A 168 14.86 1.37 -12.47
C VAL A 168 16.38 1.23 -12.44
N ILE A 169 16.92 0.05 -12.11
CA ILE A 169 18.37 -0.21 -12.08
C ILE A 169 19.03 0.16 -13.41
N GLU A 170 18.39 -0.12 -14.55
CA GLU A 170 18.89 0.22 -15.90
C GLU A 170 18.97 1.73 -16.18
N LYS A 171 18.25 2.56 -15.39
CA LYS A 171 18.26 4.03 -15.52
C LYS A 171 19.25 4.71 -14.59
N LEU A 172 19.81 3.99 -13.62
CA LEU A 172 20.70 4.55 -12.62
C LEU A 172 22.15 4.59 -13.14
N PRO A 173 22.98 5.57 -12.69
CA PRO A 173 24.40 5.61 -13.02
C PRO A 173 25.12 4.38 -12.49
N GLU A 174 26.19 3.96 -13.19
CA GLU A 174 27.00 2.81 -12.76
C GLU A 174 27.77 3.09 -11.45
N ASN A 175 28.26 4.32 -11.30
CA ASN A 175 28.99 4.74 -10.10
C ASN A 175 28.02 5.20 -9.01
N ARG A 176 27.52 4.24 -8.22
CA ARG A 176 26.66 4.46 -7.07
C ARG A 176 26.91 3.39 -6.01
N GLN A 177 26.54 3.68 -4.79
CA GLN A 177 26.54 2.70 -3.70
C GLN A 177 25.17 2.02 -3.63
N ASN A 178 25.15 0.69 -3.53
CA ASN A 178 23.94 -0.12 -3.50
C ASN A 178 23.75 -0.72 -2.10
N LEU A 179 22.55 -0.56 -1.54
CA LEU A 179 22.21 -1.06 -0.23
C LEU A 179 20.94 -1.93 -0.35
N LEU A 180 21.00 -3.19 0.08
CA LEU A 180 19.89 -4.12 0.01
C LEU A 180 19.56 -4.63 1.41
N PHE A 181 18.32 -4.40 1.84
CA PHE A 181 17.77 -4.87 3.10
C PHE A 181 16.64 -5.84 2.82
N SER A 182 16.69 -7.02 3.44
CA SER A 182 15.71 -8.09 3.23
C SER A 182 15.65 -8.99 4.46
N ALA A 183 14.50 -9.56 4.76
CA ALA A 183 14.39 -10.57 5.81
C ALA A 183 14.83 -11.95 5.30
N THR A 184 14.54 -12.25 4.03
CA THR A 184 14.85 -13.50 3.36
C THR A 184 15.63 -13.27 2.06
N MET A 185 16.32 -14.30 1.56
CA MET A 185 17.15 -14.22 0.35
C MET A 185 16.71 -15.24 -0.72
N PRO A 186 15.48 -15.14 -1.25
CA PRO A 186 15.03 -16.03 -2.31
C PRO A 186 15.82 -15.81 -3.61
N ASN A 187 15.77 -16.78 -4.55
CA ASN A 187 16.51 -16.71 -5.82
C ASN A 187 16.27 -15.41 -6.61
N LYS A 188 15.08 -14.84 -6.54
CA LYS A 188 14.78 -13.56 -7.20
C LYS A 188 15.58 -12.39 -6.62
N VAL A 189 15.74 -12.34 -5.30
CA VAL A 189 16.58 -11.32 -4.63
C VAL A 189 18.05 -11.54 -4.99
N GLN A 190 18.52 -12.80 -4.96
CA GLN A 190 19.90 -13.12 -5.38
C GLN A 190 20.18 -12.70 -6.82
N SER A 191 19.22 -12.82 -7.74
CA SER A 191 19.36 -12.37 -9.12
C SER A 191 19.52 -10.86 -9.26
N ILE A 192 18.88 -10.08 -8.39
CA ILE A 192 19.06 -8.63 -8.34
C ILE A 192 20.44 -8.28 -7.80
N ILE A 193 20.85 -8.91 -6.69
CA ILE A 193 22.18 -8.72 -6.10
C ILE A 193 23.27 -8.91 -7.15
N ALA A 194 23.23 -10.04 -7.86
CA ALA A 194 24.21 -10.35 -8.91
C ALA A 194 24.25 -9.32 -10.06
N LYS A 195 23.15 -8.61 -10.30
CA LYS A 195 23.05 -7.61 -11.37
C LYS A 195 23.53 -6.21 -10.94
N MET A 196 23.39 -5.86 -9.65
CA MET A 196 23.61 -4.49 -9.18
C MET A 196 24.83 -4.31 -8.27
N MET A 197 25.33 -5.38 -7.64
CA MET A 197 26.38 -5.29 -6.63
C MET A 197 27.65 -6.02 -7.05
N LYS A 198 28.79 -5.46 -6.67
CA LYS A 198 30.12 -6.09 -6.84
C LYS A 198 30.74 -6.19 -5.44
N ASP A 199 31.05 -7.42 -5.01
CA ASP A 199 31.69 -7.70 -3.71
C ASP A 199 31.04 -6.99 -2.49
N PRO A 200 29.72 -7.15 -2.28
CA PRO A 200 29.04 -6.48 -1.19
C PRO A 200 29.39 -7.07 0.17
N ALA A 201 29.49 -6.23 1.19
CA ALA A 201 29.58 -6.67 2.57
C ALA A 201 28.23 -7.29 3.01
N THR A 202 28.28 -8.53 3.47
CA THR A 202 27.07 -9.24 3.92
C THR A 202 26.96 -9.18 5.43
N ILE A 203 25.89 -8.59 5.91
CA ILE A 203 25.56 -8.47 7.31
C ILE A 203 24.38 -9.40 7.60
N LYS A 204 24.58 -10.30 8.54
CA LYS A 204 23.52 -11.16 9.08
C LYS A 204 23.39 -10.84 10.55
N VAL A 205 22.35 -10.11 10.86
CA VAL A 205 21.92 -10.02 12.26
C VAL A 205 21.02 -11.21 12.47
N ASP A 206 21.44 -12.12 13.35
CA ASP A 206 20.64 -13.29 13.69
C ASP A 206 19.22 -12.81 13.96
N SER A 207 18.32 -13.31 13.15
CA SER A 207 16.91 -12.99 13.30
C SER A 207 16.59 -13.31 14.74
N TYR A 208 16.30 -12.28 15.51
CA TYR A 208 15.68 -12.45 16.82
C TYR A 208 14.65 -13.55 16.61
N LYS A 209 14.87 -14.72 17.21
CA LYS A 209 13.89 -15.79 17.10
C LYS A 209 12.62 -15.21 17.72
N PRO A 210 11.61 -14.82 16.94
CA PRO A 210 10.40 -14.23 17.53
C PRO A 210 9.72 -15.21 18.49
N ALA A 211 10.21 -16.45 18.46
CA ALA A 211 9.63 -17.57 19.12
C ALA A 211 9.60 -17.49 20.65
N ASP A 212 10.62 -16.92 21.30
CA ASP A 212 10.76 -17.04 22.75
C ASP A 212 9.98 -15.95 23.52
N SER A 213 9.71 -14.81 22.89
CA SER A 213 8.93 -13.70 23.47
C SER A 213 7.45 -13.71 23.08
N ILE A 214 7.06 -14.55 22.10
CA ILE A 214 5.70 -14.59 21.57
C ILE A 214 5.04 -15.92 21.97
N GLU A 215 3.99 -15.85 22.79
CA GLU A 215 3.14 -16.99 23.08
C GLU A 215 2.26 -17.28 21.86
N GLN A 216 2.40 -18.49 21.28
CA GLN A 216 1.70 -18.87 20.07
C GLN A 216 0.62 -19.90 20.35
N LYS A 217 -0.63 -19.53 20.11
CA LYS A 217 -1.82 -20.34 20.35
C LYS A 217 -2.52 -20.70 19.04
N VAL A 218 -3.07 -21.91 18.93
CA VAL A 218 -3.85 -22.33 17.77
C VAL A 218 -5.18 -22.93 18.21
N TYR A 219 -6.26 -22.46 17.58
CA TYR A 219 -7.61 -22.99 17.75
C TYR A 219 -8.09 -23.66 16.46
N PHE A 220 -8.55 -24.90 16.55
CA PHE A 220 -9.18 -25.61 15.45
C PHE A 220 -10.70 -25.50 15.59
N LEU A 221 -11.35 -24.84 14.62
CA LEU A 221 -12.77 -24.54 14.70
C LEU A 221 -13.38 -24.29 13.30
N PRO A 222 -14.70 -24.51 13.14
CA PRO A 222 -15.40 -24.16 11.91
C PRO A 222 -15.35 -22.66 11.63
N GLU A 223 -15.37 -22.29 10.34
CA GLU A 223 -15.28 -20.90 9.88
C GLU A 223 -16.31 -19.96 10.54
N HIS A 224 -17.54 -20.43 10.72
CA HIS A 224 -18.64 -19.63 11.29
C HIS A 224 -18.45 -19.31 12.79
N GLN A 225 -17.57 -20.03 13.49
CA GLN A 225 -17.26 -19.80 14.90
C GLN A 225 -16.12 -18.80 15.11
N LYS A 226 -15.27 -18.56 14.08
CA LYS A 226 -14.08 -17.70 14.21
C LYS A 226 -14.39 -16.30 14.79
N ILE A 227 -15.44 -15.63 14.31
CA ILE A 227 -15.80 -14.28 14.78
C ILE A 227 -16.25 -14.29 16.24
N ARG A 228 -16.97 -15.34 16.67
CA ARG A 228 -17.41 -15.48 18.07
C ARG A 228 -16.22 -15.75 19.00
N LEU A 229 -15.27 -16.55 18.56
CA LEU A 229 -14.06 -16.78 19.32
C LEU A 229 -13.26 -15.49 19.48
N ILE A 230 -13.09 -14.69 18.43
CA ILE A 230 -12.45 -13.37 18.51
C ILE A 230 -13.17 -12.47 19.53
N GLU A 231 -14.50 -12.41 19.46
CA GLU A 231 -15.31 -11.64 20.40
C GLU A 231 -15.10 -12.09 21.86
N HIS A 232 -15.05 -13.40 22.09
CA HIS A 232 -14.81 -13.96 23.40
C HIS A 232 -13.39 -13.59 23.91
N LEU A 233 -12.34 -13.81 23.10
CA LEU A 233 -10.96 -13.53 23.48
C LEU A 233 -10.72 -12.05 23.80
N ILE A 234 -11.18 -11.14 22.93
CA ILE A 234 -10.98 -9.69 23.14
C ILE A 234 -11.70 -9.20 24.41
N LYS A 235 -12.88 -9.76 24.73
CA LYS A 235 -13.67 -9.33 25.90
C LYS A 235 -13.21 -9.97 27.20
N SER A 236 -12.79 -11.24 27.19
CA SER A 236 -12.43 -11.98 28.39
C SER A 236 -11.03 -11.67 28.89
N GLU A 237 -10.11 -11.28 28.01
CA GLU A 237 -8.69 -11.10 28.33
C GLU A 237 -8.25 -9.63 28.32
N ASP A 238 -9.18 -8.67 28.15
CA ASP A 238 -8.92 -7.22 28.14
C ASP A 238 -7.80 -6.79 27.17
N TRP A 239 -7.86 -7.28 25.94
CA TRP A 239 -6.84 -7.02 24.93
C TRP A 239 -6.80 -5.54 24.52
N LYS A 240 -5.64 -4.91 24.68
CA LYS A 240 -5.48 -3.45 24.50
C LYS A 240 -5.32 -3.03 23.04
N SER A 241 -4.48 -3.76 22.31
CA SER A 241 -4.21 -3.50 20.89
C SER A 241 -4.07 -4.81 20.13
N THR A 242 -4.86 -4.98 19.10
CA THR A 242 -4.96 -6.24 18.36
C THR A 242 -4.93 -6.00 16.86
N ILE A 243 -4.06 -6.72 16.13
CA ILE A 243 -4.15 -6.78 14.66
C ILE A 243 -4.75 -8.12 14.27
N ILE A 244 -5.76 -8.09 13.39
CA ILE A 244 -6.39 -9.28 12.84
C ILE A 244 -6.07 -9.37 11.36
N PHE A 245 -5.37 -10.42 10.96
CA PHE A 245 -5.00 -10.69 9.57
C PHE A 245 -6.05 -11.50 8.84
N SER A 246 -6.53 -10.98 7.71
CA SER A 246 -7.40 -11.69 6.78
C SER A 246 -6.78 -11.74 5.39
N SER A 247 -6.90 -12.87 4.69
CA SER A 247 -6.23 -13.14 3.42
C SER A 247 -6.77 -12.31 2.25
N THR A 248 -7.99 -11.77 2.33
CA THR A 248 -8.62 -11.05 1.22
C THR A 248 -9.21 -9.71 1.62
N LYS A 249 -9.19 -8.74 0.70
CA LYS A 249 -9.80 -7.42 0.89
C LYS A 249 -11.28 -7.51 1.28
N ARG A 250 -12.05 -8.39 0.61
CA ARG A 250 -13.47 -8.63 0.93
C ARG A 250 -13.67 -9.27 2.29
N GLY A 251 -12.78 -10.20 2.67
CA GLY A 251 -12.76 -10.82 4.00
C GLY A 251 -12.51 -9.78 5.09
N THR A 252 -11.52 -8.92 4.89
CA THR A 252 -11.19 -7.80 5.78
C THR A 252 -12.39 -6.88 5.99
N GLU A 253 -13.06 -6.45 4.93
CA GLU A 253 -14.23 -5.56 5.02
C GLU A 253 -15.42 -6.24 5.71
N LYS A 254 -15.68 -7.52 5.40
CA LYS A 254 -16.73 -8.31 6.07
C LYS A 254 -16.45 -8.49 7.57
N LEU A 255 -15.21 -8.77 7.92
CA LEU A 255 -14.78 -8.94 9.31
C LEU A 255 -14.88 -7.61 10.07
N TYR A 256 -14.38 -6.52 9.49
CA TYR A 256 -14.51 -5.16 10.00
C TYR A 256 -15.98 -4.83 10.32
N GLY A 257 -16.89 -4.95 9.34
CA GLY A 257 -18.30 -4.65 9.54
C GLY A 257 -18.98 -5.57 10.58
N SER A 258 -18.50 -6.82 10.70
CA SER A 258 -19.03 -7.76 11.71
C SER A 258 -18.60 -7.39 13.13
N LEU A 259 -17.36 -6.97 13.32
CA LEU A 259 -16.84 -6.52 14.62
C LEU A 259 -17.44 -5.17 15.03
N GLN A 260 -17.58 -4.24 14.07
CA GLN A 260 -18.21 -2.94 14.31
C GLN A 260 -19.65 -3.10 14.80
N LYS A 261 -20.46 -3.98 14.17
CA LYS A 261 -21.84 -4.29 14.61
C LYS A 261 -21.91 -4.88 16.02
N ARG A 262 -20.83 -5.47 16.52
CA ARG A 262 -20.70 -6.02 17.88
C ARG A 262 -20.16 -5.00 18.89
N GLY A 263 -19.98 -3.74 18.48
CA GLY A 263 -19.56 -2.64 19.35
C GLY A 263 -18.07 -2.52 19.58
N PHE A 264 -17.23 -3.22 18.80
CA PHE A 264 -15.78 -3.03 18.88
C PHE A 264 -15.33 -1.72 18.22
N LYS A 265 -14.33 -1.07 18.80
CA LYS A 265 -13.63 0.07 18.20
C LYS A 265 -12.62 -0.49 17.19
N VAL A 266 -13.05 -0.63 15.94
CA VAL A 266 -12.30 -1.31 14.90
C VAL A 266 -11.97 -0.38 13.74
N ALA A 267 -10.75 -0.47 13.23
CA ALA A 267 -10.31 0.13 11.97
C ALA A 267 -9.97 -0.98 10.96
N ALA A 268 -10.01 -0.68 9.67
CA ALA A 268 -9.65 -1.65 8.64
C ALA A 268 -8.72 -1.03 7.60
N ILE A 269 -7.77 -1.84 7.11
CA ILE A 269 -6.81 -1.42 6.10
C ILE A 269 -6.61 -2.51 5.04
N HIS A 270 -6.87 -2.18 3.78
CA HIS A 270 -6.68 -3.07 2.63
C HIS A 270 -6.57 -2.27 1.32
N GLY A 271 -6.15 -2.93 0.24
CA GLY A 271 -5.78 -2.28 -1.01
C GLY A 271 -6.90 -1.55 -1.76
N ASP A 272 -8.19 -1.81 -1.46
CA ASP A 272 -9.32 -1.11 -2.10
C ASP A 272 -9.69 0.20 -1.38
N ARG A 273 -9.09 0.49 -0.21
CA ARG A 273 -9.25 1.76 0.48
C ARG A 273 -8.33 2.82 -0.12
N THR A 274 -8.81 4.08 -0.14
CA THR A 274 -7.99 5.22 -0.56
C THR A 274 -6.81 5.43 0.39
N GLN A 275 -5.81 6.18 -0.04
CA GLN A 275 -4.64 6.45 0.80
C GLN A 275 -5.03 7.21 2.08
N GLU A 276 -5.91 8.19 1.97
CA GLU A 276 -6.44 8.95 3.10
C GLU A 276 -7.19 8.07 4.11
N GLU A 277 -8.02 7.13 3.63
CA GLU A 277 -8.73 6.18 4.50
C GLU A 277 -7.75 5.25 5.23
N ARG A 278 -6.66 4.85 4.57
CA ARG A 278 -5.62 3.98 5.14
C ARG A 278 -4.83 4.70 6.22
N GLU A 279 -4.40 5.94 5.96
CA GLU A 279 -3.74 6.80 6.93
C GLU A 279 -4.63 7.10 8.13
N LYS A 280 -5.90 7.40 7.88
CA LYS A 280 -6.89 7.60 8.94
C LYS A 280 -7.04 6.35 9.82
N ALA A 281 -7.16 5.16 9.22
CA ALA A 281 -7.28 3.90 9.95
C ALA A 281 -6.04 3.61 10.81
N LEU A 282 -4.84 3.89 10.30
CA LEU A 282 -3.60 3.77 11.05
C LEU A 282 -3.52 4.75 12.22
N ASN A 283 -3.88 6.01 11.97
CA ASN A 283 -3.89 7.04 13.01
C ASN A 283 -4.89 6.73 14.12
N GLN A 284 -6.07 6.22 13.78
CA GLN A 284 -7.06 5.76 14.76
C GLN A 284 -6.54 4.60 15.61
N PHE A 285 -5.79 3.68 15.00
CA PHE A 285 -5.20 2.57 15.73
C PHE A 285 -4.01 3.02 16.61
N LYS A 286 -3.09 3.83 16.06
CA LYS A 286 -1.94 4.38 16.80
C LYS A 286 -2.37 5.27 17.99
N SER A 287 -3.44 6.05 17.83
CA SER A 287 -3.97 6.90 18.90
C SER A 287 -4.79 6.16 19.96
N GLY A 288 -5.12 4.87 19.74
CA GLY A 288 -5.99 4.08 20.62
C GLY A 288 -7.49 4.42 20.48
N GLU A 289 -7.88 5.23 19.48
CA GLU A 289 -9.28 5.45 19.10
C GLU A 289 -9.91 4.12 18.61
N ALA A 290 -9.16 3.33 17.86
CA ALA A 290 -9.48 1.94 17.53
C ALA A 290 -8.48 1.01 18.25
N ASN A 291 -8.99 0.00 18.95
CA ASN A 291 -8.17 -1.01 19.61
C ASN A 291 -8.00 -2.30 18.79
N VAL A 292 -8.72 -2.42 17.68
CA VAL A 292 -8.63 -3.53 16.74
C VAL A 292 -8.36 -2.99 15.34
N LEU A 293 -7.34 -3.52 14.67
CA LEU A 293 -7.06 -3.25 13.26
C LEU A 293 -7.24 -4.53 12.44
N VAL A 294 -8.14 -4.54 11.49
CA VAL A 294 -8.29 -5.64 10.53
C VAL A 294 -7.52 -5.32 9.26
N ALA A 295 -6.58 -6.19 8.87
CA ALA A 295 -5.67 -5.89 7.78
C ALA A 295 -5.43 -7.08 6.84
N THR A 296 -5.05 -6.79 5.58
CA THR A 296 -4.49 -7.78 4.68
C THR A 296 -2.96 -7.80 4.77
N ASP A 297 -2.32 -8.93 4.45
CA ASP A 297 -0.86 -9.09 4.49
C ASP A 297 -0.11 -8.02 3.71
N VAL A 298 -0.65 -7.63 2.55
CA VAL A 298 0.02 -6.68 1.64
C VAL A 298 0.29 -5.34 2.33
N ILE A 299 -0.61 -4.91 3.20
CA ILE A 299 -0.53 -3.58 3.81
C ILE A 299 0.03 -3.65 5.22
N ALA A 300 -0.33 -4.68 5.98
CA ALA A 300 0.13 -4.81 7.36
C ALA A 300 1.64 -5.12 7.50
N ARG A 301 2.29 -5.53 6.41
CA ARG A 301 3.74 -5.56 6.30
C ARG A 301 4.26 -4.18 5.92
N GLY A 302 5.33 -3.75 6.52
CA GLY A 302 5.88 -2.40 6.31
C GLY A 302 5.17 -1.28 7.06
N ILE A 303 4.10 -1.57 7.81
CA ILE A 303 3.54 -0.59 8.73
C ILE A 303 4.35 -0.65 10.04
N ASP A 304 4.92 0.46 10.42
CA ASP A 304 5.46 0.66 11.76
C ASP A 304 4.28 0.89 12.71
N ILE A 305 3.67 -0.19 13.10
CA ILE A 305 2.81 -0.21 14.28
C ILE A 305 3.74 -0.64 15.41
N GLU A 306 4.06 0.33 16.24
CA GLU A 306 4.72 0.06 17.53
C GLU A 306 3.89 -1.01 18.23
N GLU A 307 4.57 -1.95 18.74
CA GLU A 307 4.19 -3.07 19.56
C GLU A 307 2.68 -3.24 19.86
N VAL A 308 2.08 -4.19 19.18
CA VAL A 308 0.72 -4.62 19.52
C VAL A 308 0.77 -5.75 20.54
N SER A 309 -0.20 -5.77 21.45
CA SER A 309 -0.27 -6.82 22.46
C SER A 309 -0.63 -8.18 21.86
N HIS A 310 -1.50 -8.20 20.83
CA HIS A 310 -2.04 -9.44 20.29
C HIS A 310 -2.12 -9.43 18.76
N ILE A 311 -1.82 -10.58 18.16
CA ILE A 311 -2.00 -10.87 16.74
C ILE A 311 -3.02 -11.99 16.58
N ILE A 312 -4.01 -11.80 15.71
CA ILE A 312 -4.91 -12.88 15.30
C ILE A 312 -4.73 -13.16 13.81
N ASN A 313 -4.32 -14.37 13.48
CA ASN A 313 -4.44 -14.89 12.13
C ASN A 313 -5.86 -15.44 11.95
N PHE A 314 -6.79 -14.61 11.43
CA PHE A 314 -8.15 -15.04 11.09
C PHE A 314 -8.13 -16.10 9.99
N ASP A 315 -7.28 -15.88 8.98
CA ASP A 315 -6.95 -16.83 7.95
C ASP A 315 -5.48 -17.26 8.11
N VAL A 316 -5.20 -18.56 8.05
CA VAL A 316 -3.84 -19.08 8.08
C VAL A 316 -3.07 -18.56 6.86
N PRO A 317 -1.87 -18.00 7.04
CA PRO A 317 -1.06 -17.55 5.91
C PRO A 317 -0.65 -18.70 5.00
N ARG A 318 -0.33 -18.40 3.74
CA ARG A 318 0.00 -19.40 2.73
C ARG A 318 1.38 -20.00 2.91
N ASP A 319 2.30 -19.22 3.43
CA ASP A 319 3.68 -19.60 3.65
C ASP A 319 4.16 -19.22 5.06
N THR A 320 5.31 -19.74 5.39
CA THR A 320 5.94 -19.59 6.71
C THR A 320 6.47 -18.19 6.94
N ASP A 321 6.99 -17.55 5.91
CA ASP A 321 7.55 -16.20 6.02
C ASP A 321 6.44 -15.20 6.34
N ASP A 322 5.25 -15.34 5.71
CA ASP A 322 4.05 -14.57 6.05
C ASP A 322 3.65 -14.76 7.52
N TYR A 323 3.71 -16.00 8.02
CA TYR A 323 3.39 -16.30 9.41
C TYR A 323 4.34 -15.56 10.37
N ILE A 324 5.64 -15.66 10.14
CA ILE A 324 6.67 -15.01 10.96
C ILE A 324 6.51 -13.49 10.93
N HIS A 325 6.29 -12.91 9.75
CA HIS A 325 6.09 -11.47 9.58
C HIS A 325 4.84 -10.95 10.29
N ARG A 326 3.75 -11.74 10.34
CA ARG A 326 2.53 -11.38 11.07
C ARG A 326 2.78 -11.42 12.58
N ILE A 327 3.28 -12.53 13.11
CA ILE A 327 3.49 -12.66 14.56
C ILE A 327 4.58 -11.71 15.07
N GLY A 328 5.57 -11.37 14.23
CA GLY A 328 6.61 -10.39 14.57
C GLY A 328 6.12 -8.95 14.73
N ARG A 329 4.79 -8.69 14.66
CA ARG A 329 4.19 -7.41 15.05
C ARG A 329 3.95 -7.30 16.54
N THR A 330 4.13 -8.37 17.30
CA THR A 330 4.06 -8.40 18.76
C THR A 330 5.36 -8.97 19.36
N GLY A 331 5.55 -8.87 20.66
CA GLY A 331 6.69 -9.44 21.38
C GLY A 331 8.03 -8.80 21.05
N ARG A 332 8.06 -7.48 20.77
CA ARG A 332 9.27 -6.73 20.47
C ARG A 332 9.90 -6.19 21.77
N ALA A 333 11.21 -5.95 21.70
CA ALA A 333 12.00 -5.52 22.85
C ALA A 333 11.80 -6.47 24.07
N ASP A 334 11.47 -5.97 25.22
CA ASP A 334 11.32 -6.75 26.47
C ASP A 334 9.86 -7.11 26.79
N SER A 335 8.93 -6.94 25.83
CA SER A 335 7.52 -7.22 26.07
C SER A 335 7.11 -8.61 25.60
N LYS A 336 6.14 -9.19 26.32
CA LYS A 336 5.51 -10.45 25.94
C LYS A 336 4.38 -10.19 24.95
N GLY A 337 4.39 -10.89 23.84
CA GLY A 337 3.32 -10.83 22.82
C GLY A 337 2.55 -12.14 22.76
N GLU A 338 1.31 -12.05 22.26
CA GLU A 338 0.51 -13.24 22.00
C GLU A 338 0.05 -13.29 20.55
N ALA A 339 0.17 -14.46 19.93
CA ALA A 339 -0.28 -14.73 18.57
C ALA A 339 -1.26 -15.89 18.55
N VAL A 340 -2.50 -15.63 18.12
CA VAL A 340 -3.57 -16.61 18.00
C VAL A 340 -3.84 -16.92 16.54
N THR A 341 -3.86 -18.20 16.16
CA THR A 341 -4.17 -18.65 14.81
C THR A 341 -5.45 -19.47 14.78
N LEU A 342 -6.40 -19.08 13.93
CA LEU A 342 -7.71 -19.71 13.79
C LEU A 342 -7.71 -20.65 12.57
N VAL A 343 -7.66 -21.94 12.82
CA VAL A 343 -7.51 -22.97 11.78
C VAL A 343 -8.86 -23.59 11.48
N SER A 344 -9.34 -23.39 10.26
CA SER A 344 -10.50 -24.14 9.73
C SER A 344 -10.05 -25.44 9.09
N GLN A 345 -10.98 -26.33 8.79
CA GLN A 345 -10.70 -27.59 8.08
C GLN A 345 -9.97 -27.38 6.73
N PHE A 346 -10.12 -26.20 6.11
CA PHE A 346 -9.48 -25.85 4.83
C PHE A 346 -8.02 -25.40 5.02
N ASP A 347 -7.67 -24.94 6.22
CA ASP A 347 -6.38 -24.34 6.54
C ASP A 347 -5.39 -25.32 7.19
N GLU A 348 -5.84 -26.54 7.56
CA GLU A 348 -5.05 -27.49 8.34
C GLU A 348 -3.71 -27.84 7.68
N ARG A 349 -3.70 -28.05 6.35
CA ARG A 349 -2.46 -28.36 5.61
C ARG A 349 -1.44 -27.22 5.65
N SER A 350 -1.90 -25.98 5.51
CA SER A 350 -1.04 -24.80 5.58
C SER A 350 -0.44 -24.67 6.98
N MET A 351 -1.26 -24.87 8.02
CA MET A 351 -0.81 -24.80 9.41
C MET A 351 0.20 -25.90 9.75
N GLU A 352 0.01 -27.12 9.24
CA GLU A 352 0.98 -28.20 9.40
C GLU A 352 2.32 -27.89 8.73
N THR A 353 2.30 -27.28 7.54
CA THR A 353 3.50 -26.88 6.82
C THR A 353 4.28 -25.83 7.62
N ILE A 354 3.60 -24.79 8.11
CA ILE A 354 4.18 -23.75 8.96
C ILE A 354 4.82 -24.37 10.20
N LYS A 355 4.10 -25.23 10.91
CA LYS A 355 4.59 -25.89 12.13
C LYS A 355 5.86 -26.71 11.90
N LYS A 356 5.94 -27.43 10.78
CA LYS A 356 7.12 -28.25 10.41
C LYS A 356 8.34 -27.41 10.06
N THR A 357 8.12 -26.29 9.36
CA THR A 357 9.20 -25.47 8.82
C THR A 357 9.89 -24.63 9.88
N VAL A 358 9.14 -24.07 10.82
CA VAL A 358 9.68 -23.08 11.78
C VAL A 358 10.06 -23.68 13.13
N ASN A 359 9.73 -24.94 13.38
CA ASN A 359 9.96 -25.64 14.65
C ASN A 359 9.51 -24.80 15.88
N LEU A 360 8.34 -24.15 15.74
CA LEU A 360 7.78 -23.25 16.76
C LEU A 360 7.02 -24.04 17.82
N ASN A 361 7.08 -23.57 19.06
CA ASN A 361 6.28 -24.10 20.15
C ASN A 361 4.86 -23.49 20.10
N ILE A 362 3.98 -24.07 19.27
CA ILE A 362 2.60 -23.62 19.10
C ILE A 362 1.69 -24.48 19.99
N VAL A 363 1.02 -23.82 20.93
CA VAL A 363 0.13 -24.49 21.89
C VAL A 363 -1.27 -24.65 21.29
N ARG A 364 -1.77 -25.87 21.25
CA ARG A 364 -3.17 -26.12 20.84
C ARG A 364 -4.12 -25.80 21.99
N MET A 365 -5.04 -24.92 21.75
CA MET A 365 -6.07 -24.51 22.70
C MET A 365 -7.42 -25.16 22.38
N GLU A 366 -8.23 -25.36 23.42
CA GLU A 366 -9.60 -25.78 23.26
C GLU A 366 -10.52 -24.57 23.04
N VAL A 367 -11.47 -24.72 22.13
CA VAL A 367 -12.50 -23.69 21.89
C VAL A 367 -13.41 -23.61 23.12
N PRO A 368 -13.62 -22.42 23.71
CA PRO A 368 -14.49 -22.24 24.87
C PRO A 368 -15.90 -22.76 24.63
N ASP A 369 -16.50 -23.36 25.68
CA ASP A 369 -17.83 -23.95 25.58
C ASP A 369 -18.93 -22.95 25.19
N GLU A 370 -18.78 -21.69 25.60
CA GLU A 370 -19.68 -20.60 25.23
C GLU A 370 -19.74 -20.38 23.71
N VAL A 371 -18.59 -20.50 23.03
CA VAL A 371 -18.49 -20.38 21.58
C VAL A 371 -19.13 -21.60 20.89
N ARG A 372 -18.92 -22.81 21.44
CA ARG A 372 -19.49 -24.07 20.91
C ARG A 372 -21.02 -24.17 21.10
N GLN A 373 -21.55 -23.75 22.26
CA GLN A 373 -22.96 -23.88 22.60
C GLN A 373 -23.86 -22.92 21.86
N ALA A 374 -23.35 -21.75 21.49
CA ALA A 374 -24.13 -20.75 20.73
C ALA A 374 -24.59 -21.30 19.36
N ASP A 375 -23.90 -22.24 18.78
CA ASP A 375 -24.30 -22.89 17.51
C ASP A 375 -25.45 -23.89 17.72
N LYS A 376 -25.42 -24.67 18.81
CA LYS A 376 -26.50 -25.60 19.13
C LYS A 376 -27.83 -24.91 19.36
N GLN A 377 -27.81 -23.65 19.84
CA GLN A 377 -29.03 -22.85 20.00
C GLN A 377 -29.54 -22.27 18.66
N GLN A 378 -28.64 -22.00 17.72
CA GLN A 378 -29.02 -21.48 16.39
C GLN A 378 -29.58 -22.57 15.49
N GLU A 379 -29.06 -23.80 15.59
CA GLU A 379 -29.63 -25.00 14.91
C GLU A 379 -31.01 -25.40 15.46
N ARG A 380 -31.28 -25.11 16.74
CA ARG A 380 -32.56 -25.39 17.37
C ARG A 380 -33.66 -24.33 17.12
N ARG A 381 -33.34 -23.19 16.49
CA ARG A 381 -34.40 -22.30 15.99
C ARG A 381 -35.02 -22.96 14.77
N PRO A 382 -36.31 -23.39 14.82
CA PRO A 382 -36.96 -23.98 13.68
C PRO A 382 -36.87 -22.98 12.54
N GLN A 383 -36.26 -23.41 11.45
CA GLN A 383 -36.35 -22.67 10.20
C GLN A 383 -37.82 -22.62 9.87
N HIS A 384 -38.45 -21.52 10.15
CA HIS A 384 -39.75 -21.18 9.59
C HIS A 384 -39.49 -21.04 8.09
N HIS A 385 -39.46 -22.20 7.41
CA HIS A 385 -39.63 -22.24 5.97
C HIS A 385 -40.97 -21.55 5.73
N GLN A 386 -40.93 -20.29 5.39
CA GLN A 386 -42.03 -19.63 4.74
C GLN A 386 -42.23 -20.41 3.43
N ASN A 387 -43.20 -21.33 3.53
CA ASN A 387 -43.79 -22.03 2.39
C ASN A 387 -44.59 -20.98 1.58
N ARG A 388 -43.83 -20.08 0.90
CA ARG A 388 -44.38 -19.00 0.08
C ARG A 388 -44.35 -19.33 -1.40
N ASN A 389 -44.04 -20.57 -1.76
CA ASN A 389 -43.93 -21.01 -3.16
C ASN A 389 -44.83 -22.21 -3.47
N GLN A 390 -46.06 -22.25 -2.90
CA GLN A 390 -47.07 -23.20 -3.37
C GLN A 390 -48.18 -22.55 -4.20
N ALA A 391 -48.13 -21.22 -4.45
CA ALA A 391 -49.13 -20.53 -5.25
C ALA A 391 -48.80 -20.39 -6.75
N ASP A 392 -47.60 -20.75 -7.20
CA ASP A 392 -47.19 -20.60 -8.59
C ASP A 392 -46.80 -21.93 -9.28
N ARG A 393 -47.34 -23.06 -8.85
CA ARG A 393 -47.31 -24.27 -9.68
C ARG A 393 -48.42 -24.17 -10.72
N LYS A 394 -48.10 -23.83 -11.96
CA LYS A 394 -48.97 -24.05 -13.10
C LYS A 394 -49.40 -25.53 -13.06
N PRO A 395 -50.71 -25.80 -13.28
CA PRO A 395 -51.16 -27.19 -13.37
C PRO A 395 -50.43 -27.90 -14.54
N GLU A 396 -49.84 -29.03 -14.25
CA GLU A 396 -49.34 -29.93 -15.27
C GLU A 396 -50.49 -30.33 -16.18
N VAL A 397 -50.39 -29.95 -17.44
CA VAL A 397 -51.38 -30.33 -18.47
C VAL A 397 -51.11 -31.79 -18.85
N ASP A 398 -52.11 -32.63 -18.63
CA ASP A 398 -52.09 -34.04 -19.05
C ASP A 398 -51.91 -34.10 -20.60
N PRO A 399 -50.90 -34.76 -21.12
CA PRO A 399 -50.61 -34.81 -22.57
C PRO A 399 -51.69 -35.52 -23.41
N ASN A 400 -52.72 -36.10 -22.80
CA ASN A 400 -53.80 -36.82 -23.49
C ASN A 400 -55.11 -36.03 -23.68
N ILE A 401 -55.13 -34.73 -23.34
CA ILE A 401 -56.35 -33.89 -23.56
C ILE A 401 -56.28 -33.29 -24.97
N PRO A 402 -57.29 -33.50 -25.82
CA PRO A 402 -57.34 -32.92 -27.18
C PRO A 402 -57.36 -31.39 -27.09
N ILE A 403 -56.56 -30.72 -27.93
CA ILE A 403 -56.35 -29.24 -27.94
C ILE A 403 -57.68 -28.46 -28.11
N GLU A 404 -58.71 -29.04 -28.71
CA GLU A 404 -60.04 -28.45 -28.91
C GLU A 404 -60.82 -28.22 -27.60
N ALA A 405 -60.58 -29.00 -26.55
CA ALA A 405 -61.24 -28.84 -25.26
C ALA A 405 -60.64 -27.68 -24.46
N LEU A 406 -59.35 -27.35 -24.65
CA LEU A 406 -58.64 -26.25 -23.95
C LEU A 406 -59.01 -24.86 -24.49
N VAL A 407 -59.47 -24.78 -25.74
CA VAL A 407 -59.85 -23.52 -26.40
C VAL A 407 -61.25 -23.06 -25.96
N GLN A 408 -62.14 -23.97 -25.62
CA GLN A 408 -63.52 -23.58 -25.17
C GLN A 408 -63.58 -23.10 -23.75
N GLU A 409 -62.70 -23.54 -22.86
CA GLU A 409 -62.63 -23.10 -21.46
C GLU A 409 -62.00 -21.70 -21.29
N SER A 410 -61.13 -21.26 -22.21
CA SER A 410 -60.48 -19.93 -22.20
C SER A 410 -61.40 -18.79 -22.68
N ILE A 411 -62.55 -19.10 -23.30
CA ILE A 411 -63.50 -18.09 -23.83
C ILE A 411 -64.55 -17.71 -22.78
N GLN A 412 -64.78 -18.55 -21.77
CA GLN A 412 -65.81 -18.33 -20.74
C GLN A 412 -65.32 -17.64 -19.44
N SER A 413 -64.06 -17.33 -19.29
CA SER A 413 -63.47 -16.81 -18.04
C SER A 413 -62.83 -15.42 -18.14
N ALA A 414 -63.23 -14.57 -19.08
CA ALA A 414 -62.69 -13.21 -19.19
C ALA A 414 -63.59 -12.21 -18.40
N PRO A 415 -63.11 -11.52 -17.38
CA PRO A 415 -63.87 -10.48 -16.69
C PRO A 415 -63.81 -9.14 -17.48
N GLU A 416 -64.99 -8.52 -17.64
CA GLU A 416 -65.21 -7.18 -18.22
C GLU A 416 -64.42 -6.10 -17.50
N GLN A 417 -63.55 -5.38 -18.19
CA GLN A 417 -62.92 -4.16 -17.71
C GLN A 417 -63.76 -2.93 -18.06
N LYS A 418 -64.24 -2.20 -17.02
CA LYS A 418 -64.80 -0.86 -17.14
C LYS A 418 -63.70 0.19 -17.25
N PRO A 419 -63.87 1.25 -18.08
CA PRO A 419 -62.84 2.28 -18.27
C PRO A 419 -62.82 3.29 -17.11
N GLN A 420 -61.66 3.59 -16.54
CA GLN A 420 -61.44 4.74 -15.67
C GLN A 420 -60.81 5.89 -16.46
N ARG A 421 -61.41 7.06 -16.23
CA ARG A 421 -61.17 8.37 -16.82
C ARG A 421 -59.84 8.96 -16.41
N ASP A 422 -59.18 9.56 -17.39
CA ASP A 422 -58.10 10.55 -17.23
C ASP A 422 -58.50 11.75 -16.38
N GLN A 423 -57.57 12.17 -15.51
CA GLN A 423 -57.37 13.58 -15.12
C GLN A 423 -56.01 13.71 -14.39
N ASN A 424 -54.97 14.20 -15.03
CA ASN A 424 -54.34 15.47 -14.71
C ASN A 424 -53.05 15.67 -15.57
N ARG A 425 -53.17 16.60 -16.46
CA ARG A 425 -52.06 17.27 -17.12
C ARG A 425 -51.42 18.25 -16.16
N ASN A 426 -50.09 18.31 -16.13
CA ASN A 426 -49.42 19.60 -16.28
C ASN A 426 -47.99 19.42 -16.80
N PRO A 427 -47.56 20.32 -17.68
CA PRO A 427 -46.36 20.18 -18.52
C PRO A 427 -45.24 21.10 -18.04
N ASN A 428 -44.02 20.72 -18.29
CA ASN A 428 -42.85 21.55 -18.68
C ASN A 428 -41.57 20.84 -18.24
N GLN A 429 -40.67 20.64 -19.08
CA GLN A 429 -39.65 21.32 -19.81
C GLN A 429 -38.60 20.33 -20.35
N ASN A 430 -38.42 20.36 -21.62
CA ASN A 430 -37.17 20.47 -22.38
C ASN A 430 -35.92 19.80 -21.85
N ASN A 431 -35.18 19.04 -22.56
CA ASN A 431 -34.90 18.72 -23.96
C ASN A 431 -33.57 17.91 -24.02
N PRO A 432 -33.15 17.47 -25.17
CA PRO A 432 -32.63 16.12 -25.42
C PRO A 432 -31.16 16.08 -25.82
N ARG A 433 -30.57 14.89 -25.78
CA ARG A 433 -29.53 14.42 -26.73
C ARG A 433 -29.26 12.95 -26.50
N ARG A 434 -29.81 12.15 -27.35
CA ARG A 434 -29.20 11.27 -28.37
C ARG A 434 -27.75 10.88 -28.09
N ASN A 435 -27.51 9.57 -27.86
CA ASN A 435 -26.87 8.76 -28.89
C ASN A 435 -27.06 7.26 -28.64
N ASN A 436 -27.60 6.68 -29.65
CA ASN A 436 -27.74 5.27 -29.99
C ASN A 436 -26.36 4.68 -30.31
N TYR A 437 -26.05 3.49 -29.85
CA TYR A 437 -25.38 2.48 -30.69
C TYR A 437 -25.77 1.08 -30.21
N ASN A 438 -26.61 0.49 -30.98
CA ASN A 438 -26.85 -0.93 -31.15
C ASN A 438 -25.59 -1.60 -31.69
N ASN A 439 -25.21 -2.77 -31.18
CA ASN A 439 -24.97 -3.87 -32.11
C ASN A 439 -24.91 -5.24 -31.42
N ASN A 440 -25.86 -6.00 -31.78
CA ASN A 440 -25.99 -7.45 -31.79
C ASN A 440 -24.88 -8.11 -32.62
N ARG A 441 -24.35 -9.24 -32.15
CA ARG A 441 -24.11 -10.45 -32.98
C ARG A 441 -23.50 -11.58 -32.17
N ASN A 442 -24.35 -12.50 -31.78
CA ASN A 442 -24.03 -13.92 -31.58
C ASN A 442 -23.82 -14.59 -32.94
N GLN A 443 -22.79 -15.37 -33.12
CA GLN A 443 -22.83 -16.70 -33.75
C GLN A 443 -21.49 -17.46 -33.55
N PRO A 444 -21.52 -18.81 -33.55
CA PRO A 444 -20.44 -19.66 -33.06
C PRO A 444 -19.47 -20.11 -34.16
N ARG A 445 -18.22 -20.38 -33.81
CA ARG A 445 -17.26 -21.03 -34.70
C ARG A 445 -16.94 -22.43 -34.24
N THR A 446 -17.19 -23.33 -35.15
CA THR A 446 -16.82 -24.73 -35.16
C THR A 446 -15.33 -24.95 -35.42
N ASP A 447 -14.84 -26.04 -34.87
CA ASP A 447 -13.53 -26.67 -34.99
C ASP A 447 -12.99 -26.82 -36.41
N ARG A 448 -11.65 -26.72 -36.54
CA ARG A 448 -10.83 -27.60 -37.40
C ARG A 448 -9.35 -27.56 -37.00
N ASN A 449 -8.83 -28.74 -36.85
CA ASN A 449 -7.49 -29.15 -36.47
C ASN A 449 -6.55 -29.31 -37.70
N PRO A 450 -5.26 -29.60 -37.52
CA PRO A 450 -4.13 -29.06 -38.26
C PRO A 450 -3.51 -30.04 -39.28
N ASN A 451 -2.46 -29.57 -39.90
CA ASN A 451 -1.49 -30.18 -40.80
C ASN A 451 -1.66 -29.79 -42.25
N ASP A 452 -0.71 -29.03 -42.76
CA ASP A 452 0.21 -29.51 -43.80
C ASP A 452 1.35 -28.53 -44.06
N ARG A 453 2.51 -29.13 -44.21
CA ARG A 453 3.78 -28.56 -44.67
C ARG A 453 3.71 -28.31 -46.17
N THR A 454 4.41 -27.27 -46.68
CA THR A 454 5.48 -27.40 -47.70
C THR A 454 5.98 -26.05 -48.18
N ASP A 455 7.27 -25.92 -48.11
CA ASP A 455 8.26 -25.37 -49.07
C ASP A 455 8.11 -24.02 -49.81
N SER A 456 9.20 -23.28 -49.64
CA SER A 456 9.73 -22.13 -50.39
C SER A 456 9.71 -22.30 -51.91
N PRO A 457 10.13 -21.34 -52.81
CA PRO A 457 11.13 -20.32 -52.61
C PRO A 457 10.96 -18.98 -53.40
N ASN A 458 11.75 -18.00 -52.99
CA ASN A 458 12.55 -17.06 -53.80
C ASN A 458 11.96 -16.33 -55.04
N ARG A 459 11.99 -14.99 -55.02
CA ARG A 459 12.65 -14.16 -56.05
C ARG A 459 12.62 -12.66 -55.75
N ASN A 460 13.83 -12.12 -55.89
CA ASN A 460 14.22 -10.75 -56.19
C ASN A 460 13.30 -10.01 -57.15
N ASP A 461 13.14 -8.69 -57.01
CA ASP A 461 13.69 -7.69 -57.96
C ASP A 461 13.34 -6.25 -57.51
N ARG A 462 14.40 -5.47 -57.43
CA ARG A 462 14.74 -4.12 -57.92
C ARG A 462 13.67 -3.00 -57.88
N GLY A 463 13.94 -2.00 -57.15
CA GLY A 463 14.35 -0.61 -57.30
C GLY A 463 13.52 0.32 -58.25
N PRO A 464 13.83 1.62 -58.39
CA PRO A 464 14.45 2.58 -57.49
C PRO A 464 13.62 3.91 -57.34
N ARG A 465 14.20 4.84 -56.53
CA ARG A 465 13.79 6.27 -56.35
C ARG A 465 13.51 7.04 -57.66
N PRO A 466 12.85 8.18 -57.54
CA PRO A 466 13.57 9.41 -57.91
C PRO A 466 13.51 10.52 -56.87
N GLN A 467 14.64 11.21 -56.77
CA GLN A 467 14.89 12.55 -56.28
C GLN A 467 14.30 13.60 -57.23
N GLN A 468 13.86 14.72 -56.69
CA GLN A 468 13.90 16.07 -57.30
C GLN A 468 13.85 17.05 -56.12
N ASN A 469 14.84 17.74 -55.82
CA ASN A 469 15.58 18.92 -56.34
C ASN A 469 14.70 20.05 -56.84
N ASN A 470 14.65 21.16 -56.16
CA ASN A 470 15.13 22.48 -56.53
C ASN A 470 14.56 23.62 -55.66
N GLN A 471 15.47 24.36 -55.07
CA GLN A 471 15.84 25.75 -55.39
C GLN A 471 14.93 26.86 -54.90
N ASN A 472 15.55 27.65 -54.05
CA ASN A 472 15.60 29.12 -54.00
C ASN A 472 14.36 29.94 -54.30
N ARG A 473 13.93 30.72 -53.33
CA ARG A 473 13.78 32.17 -53.55
C ARG A 473 13.85 32.95 -52.24
N SER A 474 14.85 33.83 -52.24
CA SER A 474 14.99 35.05 -51.46
C SER A 474 13.77 35.96 -51.53
N GLY A 475 13.45 36.68 -50.45
CA GLY A 475 12.48 37.78 -50.54
C GLY A 475 12.18 38.41 -49.18
N GLN A 476 12.98 39.35 -48.82
CA GLN A 476 12.69 40.68 -48.21
C GLN A 476 11.76 40.78 -46.98
N ARG A 477 12.41 41.27 -45.91
CA ARG A 477 11.79 42.06 -44.83
C ARG A 477 11.10 43.34 -45.36
N PRO A 478 10.16 43.89 -44.63
CA PRO A 478 10.28 45.33 -44.31
C PRO A 478 10.32 45.59 -42.80
N GLU A 479 11.30 46.41 -42.43
CA GLU A 479 11.34 47.24 -41.23
C GLU A 479 10.23 48.29 -41.30
N PHE A 480 9.60 48.58 -40.17
CA PHE A 480 9.07 49.92 -39.89
C PHE A 480 9.02 50.16 -38.39
N ASN A 481 9.89 50.99 -37.97
CA ASN A 481 9.86 52.30 -37.35
C ASN A 481 9.59 52.40 -35.83
N LYS A 482 10.60 53.01 -35.25
CA LYS A 482 10.76 53.53 -33.89
C LYS A 482 9.86 54.74 -33.60
N THR A 483 9.49 54.82 -32.32
CA THR A 483 9.47 56.01 -31.38
C THR A 483 8.25 56.94 -31.44
N PRO A 484 7.95 57.74 -30.39
CA PRO A 484 8.73 58.02 -29.17
C PRO A 484 7.93 58.07 -27.83
N ASP A 485 8.69 58.23 -26.78
CA ASP A 485 8.40 58.65 -25.41
C ASP A 485 7.23 59.62 -25.21
N ARG A 486 6.41 59.35 -24.17
CA ARG A 486 5.74 60.38 -23.36
C ARG A 486 5.61 59.88 -21.92
N LYS A 487 6.33 60.51 -21.02
CA LYS A 487 6.00 60.61 -19.59
C LYS A 487 4.67 61.36 -19.42
N PRO A 488 3.88 61.03 -18.45
CA PRO A 488 3.01 62.00 -17.82
C PRO A 488 3.35 62.24 -16.35
N GLU A 489 3.17 63.47 -16.03
CA GLU A 489 3.37 64.21 -14.81
C GLU A 489 2.57 63.75 -13.60
N ASN A 490 3.17 63.98 -12.45
CA ASN A 490 2.59 63.96 -11.12
C ASN A 490 1.44 64.98 -10.97
N LYS A 491 0.30 64.54 -10.43
CA LYS A 491 -0.58 65.37 -9.58
C LYS A 491 -1.14 64.54 -8.42
N PRO A 492 -1.21 65.14 -7.21
CA PRO A 492 -1.56 64.42 -5.99
C PRO A 492 -3.08 64.28 -5.83
N ARG A 493 -3.55 63.12 -5.41
CA ARG A 493 -4.91 62.92 -4.91
C ARG A 493 -4.91 62.57 -3.43
N GLN A 494 -5.81 63.26 -2.78
CA GLN A 494 -6.08 63.37 -1.37
C GLN A 494 -6.29 62.04 -0.64
N ALA A 495 -5.91 62.04 0.62
CA ALA A 495 -6.09 61.01 1.64
C ALA A 495 -7.56 60.60 1.80
N SER A 496 -7.82 59.29 1.76
CA SER A 496 -8.98 58.68 2.39
C SER A 496 -8.49 57.74 3.49
N THR A 497 -8.99 58.03 4.66
CA THR A 497 -8.79 57.34 5.94
C THR A 497 -9.13 55.86 5.86
N THR A 498 -8.14 55.01 6.07
CA THR A 498 -8.31 53.58 6.41
C THR A 498 -8.05 53.36 7.90
N PRO A 499 -8.81 52.50 8.56
CA PRO A 499 -8.61 52.23 9.98
C PRO A 499 -7.34 51.41 10.20
N LYS A 500 -6.58 51.80 11.21
CA LYS A 500 -5.39 51.12 11.72
C LYS A 500 -5.78 49.71 12.18
N VAL A 501 -5.37 48.68 11.44
CA VAL A 501 -5.24 47.33 11.95
C VAL A 501 -3.88 47.25 12.64
N GLY A 502 -3.92 46.99 13.93
CA GLY A 502 -2.73 46.85 14.76
C GLY A 502 -1.86 45.69 14.27
N THR A 503 -0.62 45.97 13.96
CA THR A 503 0.46 45.00 13.84
C THR A 503 0.72 44.44 15.23
N GLN A 504 0.05 43.33 15.57
CA GLN A 504 0.57 42.45 16.59
C GLN A 504 1.71 41.65 15.94
N LEU A 505 2.90 41.93 16.38
CA LEU A 505 4.08 41.11 16.21
C LEU A 505 3.74 39.71 16.78
N TRP A 506 3.68 38.73 15.89
CA TRP A 506 3.56 37.33 16.24
C TRP A 506 4.84 36.92 16.99
N GLN A 507 4.75 36.77 18.31
CA GLN A 507 5.76 36.08 19.10
C GLN A 507 5.48 34.58 18.94
N PRO A 508 6.48 33.72 18.61
CA PRO A 508 6.27 32.29 18.56
C PRO A 508 5.99 31.81 19.99
N GLU A 509 4.79 31.28 20.20
CA GLU A 509 4.51 30.46 21.38
C GLU A 509 5.48 29.29 21.38
N GLU A 510 6.10 29.07 22.53
CA GLU A 510 7.03 27.98 22.79
C GLU A 510 6.47 26.62 22.28
N SER A 511 7.30 25.95 21.51
CA SER A 511 7.08 24.69 20.78
C SER A 511 6.74 23.48 21.67
N LYS A 512 5.62 23.51 22.38
CA LYS A 512 5.08 22.33 23.08
C LYS A 512 4.45 21.30 22.12
N GLY A 513 4.18 21.69 20.86
CA GLY A 513 3.54 20.84 19.87
C GLY A 513 4.46 19.80 19.21
N ILE A 514 5.68 20.22 18.84
CA ILE A 514 6.61 19.40 18.05
C ILE A 514 7.27 18.32 18.93
N VAL A 515 7.71 18.68 20.13
CA VAL A 515 8.28 17.71 21.09
C VAL A 515 7.23 16.72 21.57
N GLY A 516 5.97 17.14 21.69
CA GLY A 516 4.85 16.24 21.98
C GLY A 516 4.53 15.29 20.85
N PHE A 517 4.67 15.71 19.60
CA PHE A 517 4.43 14.91 18.41
C PHE A 517 5.56 13.90 18.20
N ILE A 518 6.80 14.32 18.33
CA ILE A 518 7.99 13.44 18.25
C ILE A 518 7.99 12.40 19.38
N LYS A 519 7.70 12.80 20.64
CA LYS A 519 7.54 11.87 21.76
C LYS A 519 6.36 10.91 21.59
N LYS A 520 5.33 11.30 20.85
CA LYS A 520 4.17 10.45 20.55
C LYS A 520 4.44 9.48 19.39
N LEU A 521 5.35 9.84 18.47
CA LEU A 521 5.79 9.01 17.34
C LEU A 521 6.83 7.96 17.76
N PHE A 522 7.69 8.27 18.74
CA PHE A 522 8.85 7.42 19.08
C PHE A 522 8.82 6.86 20.51
N GLY A 523 7.67 6.89 21.18
CA GLY A 523 7.40 6.21 22.46
C GLY A 523 8.24 6.65 23.65
N LYS A 524 7.61 6.93 24.76
CA LYS A 524 8.29 6.97 26.05
C LYS A 524 8.76 5.56 26.40
N LYS A 525 10.05 5.41 26.70
CA LYS A 525 10.46 4.41 27.70
C LYS A 525 9.93 4.83 29.06
#